data_baadec2eb75e02a4b257023545ec7094
#
_entry.id   baadec2eb75e02a4b257023545ec7094
#
_cell.length_a   1.000
_cell.length_b   1.000
_cell.length_c   1.000
_cell.angle_alpha   90.00
_cell.angle_beta   90.00
_cell.angle_gamma   90.00
#
_symmetry.space_group_name_H-M   'P 1'
#
loop_
_entity.id
_entity.type
_entity.pdbx_description
1 polymer ?
#
loop_
_entity_poly.entity_id
_entity_poly.type
_entity_poly.pdbx_seq_one_letter_code
_entity_poly.pdbx_strand_id
1 'polypeptide(L)'
;MKLRNIGIIISREYMTRVKKKSFLLTTFLVPVLFAAMCILPSVIMLMAKDEGKQIAVVDQSGLVLPYLEDSRSIDYTDYSSEQVDVIKSKFEELGLDALVVVSPLDSVARTVQLTSYSSKPLSVEVKDEIQDKVSQAIEDYRISLYDMGDLKQIMEEVATDISMTTYTLDESGEEKITSSEVYMAVSLVFSIIIYMFIAMFSAMVMQSVIEEKASRVVEVLVSSVKATELMFGKIIGVACVALTQFLLWILLTLALVGGFSAFVGFDSLMGDPAQTEQMMEMTSQMGGVDVAEITSAMSAENGMGVVLNTLADLNWVQMIIAFVLYFALGYLLYASLFAAIGSAVENEADTNQLQMPVTIPLLLAFFVAMYAFKAPESQIVWWGSMIPFTSPIVMLARIPFGVPAWELILSIALLVGTFIACGWVSAKIYRIGILMFGKKTTFKDLWKWLKQK
;
A
#
# COMPACT_ATOMS: atom_id res chain seq x y z
N MET A 1 -32.36 11.09 25.38
CA MET A 1 -32.38 10.91 23.91
C MET A 1 -33.60 10.08 23.53
N LYS A 2 -34.37 10.51 22.53
CA LYS A 2 -35.50 9.72 22.01
C LYS A 2 -34.99 8.79 20.88
N LEU A 3 -34.88 7.50 21.18
CA LEU A 3 -34.37 6.49 20.21
C LEU A 3 -35.09 6.53 18.85
N ARG A 4 -36.39 6.84 18.87
CA ARG A 4 -37.22 6.99 17.64
C ARG A 4 -36.68 8.09 16.72
N ASN A 5 -36.27 9.24 17.26
CA ASN A 5 -35.76 10.35 16.47
C ASN A 5 -34.40 9.99 15.82
N ILE A 6 -33.54 9.32 16.58
CA ILE A 6 -32.23 8.84 16.08
C ILE A 6 -32.44 7.85 14.94
N GLY A 7 -33.37 6.89 15.09
CA GLY A 7 -33.68 5.91 14.04
C GLY A 7 -34.16 6.56 12.73
N ILE A 8 -34.96 7.63 12.81
CA ILE A 8 -35.41 8.37 11.63
C ILE A 8 -34.22 9.07 10.94
N ILE A 9 -33.32 9.69 11.73
CA ILE A 9 -32.14 10.37 11.20
C ILE A 9 -31.20 9.34 10.54
N ILE A 10 -30.94 8.20 11.19
CA ILE A 10 -30.12 7.10 10.63
C ILE A 10 -30.68 6.64 9.29
N SER A 11 -31.99 6.35 9.23
CA SER A 11 -32.65 5.90 8.01
C SER A 11 -32.55 6.93 6.89
N ARG A 12 -32.74 8.21 7.20
CA ARG A 12 -32.59 9.31 6.24
C ARG A 12 -31.15 9.39 5.70
N GLU A 13 -30.15 9.44 6.61
CA GLU A 13 -28.74 9.54 6.24
C GLU A 13 -28.31 8.34 5.38
N TYR A 14 -28.68 7.13 5.78
CA TYR A 14 -28.40 5.90 5.06
C TYR A 14 -29.00 5.91 3.65
N MET A 15 -30.32 6.12 3.57
CA MET A 15 -31.03 6.08 2.28
C MET A 15 -30.59 7.17 1.31
N THR A 16 -30.32 8.38 1.84
CA THR A 16 -29.87 9.51 1.01
C THR A 16 -28.51 9.23 0.37
N ARG A 17 -27.64 8.43 1.03
CA ARG A 17 -26.29 8.12 0.53
C ARG A 17 -26.28 6.89 -0.35
N VAL A 18 -26.88 5.78 0.10
CA VAL A 18 -26.89 4.52 -0.65
C VAL A 18 -27.62 4.65 -2.00
N LYS A 19 -28.65 5.51 -2.09
CA LYS A 19 -29.36 5.80 -3.33
C LYS A 19 -28.65 6.78 -4.27
N LYS A 20 -27.59 7.47 -3.82
CA LYS A 20 -26.82 8.37 -4.71
C LYS A 20 -26.09 7.55 -5.78
N LYS A 21 -26.16 8.01 -7.03
CA LYS A 21 -25.43 7.40 -8.15
C LYS A 21 -23.92 7.36 -7.88
N SER A 22 -23.39 8.37 -7.18
CA SER A 22 -21.97 8.40 -6.77
C SER A 22 -21.60 7.26 -5.84
N PHE A 23 -22.47 6.86 -4.90
CA PHE A 23 -22.23 5.72 -4.02
C PHE A 23 -22.14 4.41 -4.82
N LEU A 24 -23.11 4.16 -5.70
CA LEU A 24 -23.09 2.99 -6.58
C LEU A 24 -21.83 2.98 -7.45
N LEU A 25 -21.52 4.14 -8.06
CA LEU A 25 -20.32 4.27 -8.90
C LEU A 25 -19.05 3.94 -8.11
N THR A 26 -18.83 4.55 -6.94
CA THR A 26 -17.63 4.31 -6.12
C THR A 26 -17.58 2.89 -5.59
N THR A 27 -18.72 2.30 -5.22
CA THR A 27 -18.79 0.93 -4.72
C THR A 27 -18.34 -0.10 -5.76
N PHE A 28 -18.70 0.09 -7.02
CA PHE A 28 -18.31 -0.82 -8.11
C PHE A 28 -16.98 -0.41 -8.75
N LEU A 29 -16.75 0.89 -8.92
CA LEU A 29 -15.58 1.41 -9.63
C LEU A 29 -14.28 1.18 -8.85
N VAL A 30 -14.28 1.38 -7.52
CA VAL A 30 -13.06 1.27 -6.72
C VAL A 30 -12.47 -0.14 -6.73
N PRO A 31 -13.20 -1.24 -6.48
CA PRO A 31 -12.67 -2.59 -6.60
C PRO A 31 -12.23 -2.94 -8.02
N VAL A 32 -12.97 -2.50 -9.04
CA VAL A 32 -12.62 -2.74 -10.45
C VAL A 32 -11.34 -1.98 -10.83
N LEU A 33 -11.22 -0.71 -10.41
CA LEU A 33 -9.99 0.06 -10.65
C LEU A 33 -8.80 -0.54 -9.89
N PHE A 34 -9.00 -1.02 -8.67
CA PHE A 34 -7.96 -1.68 -7.90
C PHE A 34 -7.51 -2.98 -8.58
N ALA A 35 -8.45 -3.82 -9.00
CA ALA A 35 -8.16 -5.02 -9.77
C ALA A 35 -7.46 -4.70 -11.10
N ALA A 36 -7.96 -3.68 -11.83
CA ALA A 36 -7.32 -3.21 -13.06
C ALA A 36 -5.91 -2.69 -12.82
N MET A 37 -5.68 -1.95 -11.73
CA MET A 37 -4.35 -1.44 -11.35
C MET A 37 -3.38 -2.58 -11.02
N CYS A 38 -3.85 -3.66 -10.42
CA CYS A 38 -3.02 -4.86 -10.17
C CYS A 38 -2.72 -5.64 -11.47
N ILE A 39 -3.65 -5.68 -12.42
CA ILE A 39 -3.51 -6.44 -13.67
C ILE A 39 -2.81 -5.61 -14.77
N LEU A 40 -2.96 -4.28 -14.73
CA LEU A 40 -2.47 -3.37 -15.78
C LEU A 40 -0.97 -3.51 -16.08
N PRO A 41 -0.06 -3.61 -15.08
CA PRO A 41 1.35 -3.83 -15.32
C PRO A 41 1.62 -5.10 -16.15
N SER A 42 0.98 -6.21 -15.78
CA SER A 42 1.11 -7.49 -16.49
C SER A 42 0.57 -7.40 -17.94
N VAL A 43 -0.53 -6.71 -18.13
CA VAL A 43 -1.10 -6.48 -19.49
C VAL A 43 -0.19 -5.57 -20.30
N ILE A 44 0.35 -4.50 -19.71
CA ILE A 44 1.29 -3.60 -20.40
C ILE A 44 2.53 -4.38 -20.82
N MET A 45 3.07 -5.22 -19.93
CA MET A 45 4.23 -6.06 -20.21
C MET A 45 3.96 -7.09 -21.33
N LEU A 46 2.78 -7.70 -21.36
CA LEU A 46 2.35 -8.60 -22.44
C LEU A 46 2.11 -7.87 -23.77
N MET A 47 1.68 -6.60 -23.70
CA MET A 47 1.42 -5.78 -24.91
C MET A 47 2.62 -4.96 -25.34
N ALA A 48 3.60 -4.73 -24.48
CA ALA A 48 4.88 -4.15 -24.85
C ALA A 48 5.55 -5.14 -25.80
N LYS A 49 5.41 -4.89 -27.10
CA LYS A 49 6.32 -5.46 -28.08
C LYS A 49 7.66 -4.77 -27.79
N ASP A 50 8.58 -5.52 -27.22
CA ASP A 50 9.97 -5.11 -27.19
C ASP A 50 10.43 -4.99 -28.63
N GLU A 51 10.41 -3.78 -29.18
CA GLU A 51 11.20 -3.43 -30.32
C GLU A 51 12.63 -3.44 -29.79
N GLY A 52 13.34 -4.57 -30.01
CA GLY A 52 14.72 -4.75 -29.55
C GLY A 52 15.54 -3.54 -30.00
N LYS A 53 16.19 -2.86 -29.06
CA LYS A 53 17.02 -1.70 -29.35
C LYS A 53 18.29 -2.16 -30.06
N GLN A 54 18.56 -1.56 -31.19
CA GLN A 54 19.76 -1.82 -31.97
C GLN A 54 20.96 -1.08 -31.38
N ILE A 55 21.84 -1.79 -30.70
CA ILE A 55 23.02 -1.22 -30.05
C ILE A 55 24.29 -1.65 -30.78
N ALA A 56 24.97 -0.67 -31.39
CA ALA A 56 26.30 -0.88 -31.91
C ALA A 56 27.34 -0.94 -30.79
N VAL A 57 28.24 -1.92 -30.87
CA VAL A 57 29.31 -2.06 -29.87
C VAL A 57 30.67 -1.93 -30.57
N VAL A 58 31.54 -1.09 -30.02
CA VAL A 58 32.95 -0.99 -30.39
C VAL A 58 33.79 -1.42 -29.19
N ASP A 59 34.20 -2.67 -29.18
CA ASP A 59 35.01 -3.23 -28.08
C ASP A 59 36.51 -3.16 -28.44
N GLN A 60 37.18 -2.16 -27.85
CA GLN A 60 38.62 -2.01 -28.02
C GLN A 60 39.43 -2.87 -27.04
N SER A 61 38.77 -3.46 -26.04
CA SER A 61 39.44 -4.38 -25.10
C SER A 61 39.52 -5.81 -25.59
N GLY A 62 38.60 -6.21 -26.48
CA GLY A 62 38.47 -7.58 -26.98
C GLY A 62 37.96 -8.59 -25.95
N LEU A 63 37.51 -8.15 -24.80
CA LEU A 63 37.08 -8.99 -23.68
C LEU A 63 35.56 -9.01 -23.49
N VAL A 64 34.85 -7.96 -23.89
CA VAL A 64 33.47 -7.71 -23.51
C VAL A 64 32.48 -8.29 -24.50
N LEU A 65 32.83 -8.26 -25.79
CA LEU A 65 31.92 -8.68 -26.88
C LEU A 65 31.32 -10.09 -26.71
N PRO A 66 32.07 -11.13 -26.23
CA PRO A 66 31.51 -12.46 -26.01
C PRO A 66 30.43 -12.55 -24.94
N TYR A 67 30.33 -11.56 -24.05
CA TYR A 67 29.33 -11.48 -22.98
C TYR A 67 28.07 -10.68 -23.35
N LEU A 68 28.14 -9.92 -24.45
CA LEU A 68 27.02 -9.13 -24.97
C LEU A 68 26.16 -10.01 -25.91
N GLU A 69 25.42 -10.94 -25.30
CA GLU A 69 24.43 -11.74 -26.00
C GLU A 69 23.13 -10.93 -26.18
N ASP A 70 22.46 -11.15 -27.33
CA ASP A 70 21.17 -10.51 -27.59
C ASP A 70 20.16 -10.91 -26.53
N SER A 71 19.39 -9.90 -26.05
CA SER A 71 18.31 -10.10 -25.12
C SER A 71 16.96 -9.78 -25.77
N ARG A 72 15.85 -9.95 -25.05
CA ARG A 72 14.52 -9.59 -25.58
C ARG A 72 14.39 -8.10 -25.92
N SER A 73 15.15 -7.25 -25.22
CA SER A 73 15.09 -5.79 -25.29
C SER A 73 16.26 -5.17 -26.05
N ILE A 74 17.33 -5.92 -26.32
CA ILE A 74 18.57 -5.39 -26.92
C ILE A 74 19.14 -6.38 -27.94
N ASP A 75 19.38 -5.89 -29.16
CA ASP A 75 20.15 -6.56 -30.20
C ASP A 75 21.52 -5.89 -30.33
N TYR A 76 22.59 -6.63 -30.06
CA TYR A 76 23.95 -6.12 -30.14
C TYR A 76 24.57 -6.37 -31.50
N THR A 77 25.15 -5.34 -32.10
CA THR A 77 25.88 -5.48 -33.39
C THR A 77 27.31 -5.04 -33.19
N ASP A 78 28.25 -5.91 -33.58
CA ASP A 78 29.70 -5.65 -33.50
C ASP A 78 30.17 -4.70 -34.60
N TYR A 79 30.71 -3.56 -34.18
CA TYR A 79 31.35 -2.55 -35.01
C TYR A 79 32.82 -2.30 -34.59
N SER A 80 33.45 -3.24 -33.91
CA SER A 80 34.82 -3.07 -33.36
C SER A 80 35.87 -2.85 -34.44
N SER A 81 35.59 -3.22 -35.69
CA SER A 81 36.47 -2.99 -36.81
C SER A 81 36.37 -1.59 -37.43
N GLU A 82 35.35 -0.81 -37.08
CA GLU A 82 35.11 0.52 -37.66
C GLU A 82 35.54 1.65 -36.68
N GLN A 83 35.83 2.82 -37.29
CA GLN A 83 36.14 4.00 -36.46
C GLN A 83 34.87 4.60 -35.86
N VAL A 84 34.94 4.91 -34.59
CA VAL A 84 33.80 5.49 -33.78
C VAL A 84 33.20 6.72 -34.48
N ASP A 85 34.01 7.59 -35.07
CA ASP A 85 33.54 8.81 -35.75
C ASP A 85 32.77 8.52 -37.03
N VAL A 86 33.09 7.42 -37.72
CA VAL A 86 32.38 6.97 -38.92
C VAL A 86 30.99 6.46 -38.53
N ILE A 87 30.89 5.68 -37.47
CA ILE A 87 29.62 5.17 -36.96
C ILE A 87 28.71 6.33 -36.48
N LYS A 88 29.30 7.30 -35.77
CA LYS A 88 28.57 8.50 -35.34
C LYS A 88 28.00 9.29 -36.51
N SER A 89 28.75 9.41 -37.59
CA SER A 89 28.28 10.16 -38.77
C SER A 89 27.16 9.47 -39.53
N LYS A 90 27.06 8.12 -39.43
CA LYS A 90 26.05 7.28 -40.08
C LYS A 90 24.99 6.75 -39.11
N PHE A 91 24.93 7.29 -37.90
CA PHE A 91 24.12 6.77 -36.80
C PHE A 91 22.64 6.59 -37.19
N GLU A 92 22.03 7.58 -37.81
CA GLU A 92 20.64 7.53 -38.26
C GLU A 92 20.45 6.62 -39.50
N GLU A 93 21.43 6.57 -40.45
CA GLU A 93 21.35 5.71 -41.61
C GLU A 93 21.41 4.22 -41.24
N LEU A 94 22.15 3.89 -40.18
CA LEU A 94 22.28 2.52 -39.68
C LEU A 94 21.11 2.10 -38.76
N GLY A 95 20.19 3.02 -38.44
CA GLY A 95 19.04 2.73 -37.60
C GLY A 95 19.40 2.35 -36.15
N LEU A 96 20.51 2.88 -35.63
CA LEU A 96 21.01 2.56 -34.29
C LEU A 96 20.30 3.39 -33.21
N ASP A 97 19.96 2.74 -32.12
CA ASP A 97 19.46 3.43 -30.94
C ASP A 97 20.59 3.93 -30.05
N ALA A 98 21.66 3.18 -29.94
CA ALA A 98 22.87 3.56 -29.22
C ALA A 98 24.15 2.99 -29.82
N LEU A 99 25.26 3.66 -29.52
CA LEU A 99 26.62 3.20 -29.76
C LEU A 99 27.34 3.12 -28.40
N VAL A 100 27.78 1.94 -28.04
CA VAL A 100 28.57 1.68 -26.85
C VAL A 100 30.04 1.47 -27.24
N VAL A 101 30.91 2.27 -26.67
CA VAL A 101 32.34 2.19 -26.86
C VAL A 101 32.99 1.71 -25.58
N VAL A 102 33.65 0.57 -25.64
CA VAL A 102 34.47 0.01 -24.57
C VAL A 102 35.91 0.42 -24.84
N SER A 103 36.55 1.09 -23.89
CA SER A 103 37.94 1.53 -24.00
C SER A 103 38.93 0.32 -24.04
N PRO A 104 40.16 0.52 -24.49
CA PRO A 104 41.20 -0.47 -24.26
C PRO A 104 41.34 -0.76 -22.76
N LEU A 105 41.77 -2.00 -22.45
CA LEU A 105 41.99 -2.43 -21.09
C LEU A 105 43.09 -1.59 -20.43
N ASP A 106 42.79 -0.96 -19.32
CA ASP A 106 43.82 -0.33 -18.47
C ASP A 106 44.62 -1.42 -17.77
N SER A 107 45.89 -1.53 -18.13
CA SER A 107 46.82 -2.56 -17.57
C SER A 107 47.09 -2.40 -16.07
N VAL A 108 46.94 -1.21 -15.51
CA VAL A 108 47.19 -0.91 -14.07
C VAL A 108 45.92 -1.14 -13.26
N ALA A 109 44.82 -0.53 -13.68
CA ALA A 109 43.54 -0.64 -12.97
C ALA A 109 42.79 -1.94 -13.29
N ARG A 110 43.20 -2.66 -14.36
CA ARG A 110 42.56 -3.90 -14.86
C ARG A 110 41.04 -3.70 -15.05
N THR A 111 40.68 -2.59 -15.67
CA THR A 111 39.29 -2.22 -15.92
C THR A 111 39.16 -1.54 -17.28
N VAL A 112 37.92 -1.36 -17.74
CA VAL A 112 37.60 -0.61 -18.94
C VAL A 112 36.69 0.57 -18.61
N GLN A 113 36.66 1.56 -19.51
CA GLN A 113 35.69 2.66 -19.42
C GLN A 113 34.62 2.46 -20.49
N LEU A 114 33.37 2.66 -20.11
CA LEU A 114 32.23 2.62 -21.01
C LEU A 114 31.79 4.03 -21.38
N THR A 115 31.62 4.26 -22.67
CA THR A 115 31.05 5.49 -23.18
C THR A 115 29.90 5.16 -24.11
N SER A 116 28.71 5.69 -23.84
CA SER A 116 27.54 5.50 -24.71
C SER A 116 27.20 6.78 -25.46
N TYR A 117 26.83 6.67 -26.73
CA TYR A 117 26.30 7.75 -27.56
C TYR A 117 24.93 7.32 -28.05
N SER A 118 23.91 8.14 -27.90
CA SER A 118 22.55 7.86 -28.33
C SER A 118 21.84 9.12 -28.77
N SER A 119 20.89 9.01 -29.66
CA SER A 119 20.04 10.15 -30.07
C SER A 119 19.03 10.57 -28.98
N LYS A 120 18.62 9.62 -28.13
CA LYS A 120 17.75 9.81 -26.97
C LYS A 120 18.40 9.22 -25.73
N PRO A 121 18.15 9.72 -24.53
CA PRO A 121 18.67 9.10 -23.31
C PRO A 121 18.29 7.62 -23.24
N LEU A 122 19.29 6.76 -22.97
CA LEU A 122 19.05 5.33 -22.72
C LEU A 122 18.22 5.16 -21.44
N SER A 123 17.33 4.18 -21.45
CA SER A 123 16.63 3.79 -20.22
C SER A 123 17.63 3.27 -19.19
N VAL A 124 17.28 3.40 -17.92
CA VAL A 124 18.11 2.92 -16.80
C VAL A 124 18.37 1.42 -16.96
N GLU A 125 17.34 0.66 -17.28
CA GLU A 125 17.37 -0.78 -17.52
C GLU A 125 18.42 -1.20 -18.57
N VAL A 126 18.38 -0.61 -19.77
CA VAL A 126 19.37 -0.87 -20.84
C VAL A 126 20.79 -0.51 -20.40
N LYS A 127 20.93 0.59 -19.65
CA LYS A 127 22.24 1.02 -19.13
C LYS A 127 22.77 0.03 -18.10
N ASP A 128 21.94 -0.42 -17.18
CA ASP A 128 22.31 -1.34 -16.11
C ASP A 128 22.65 -2.71 -16.70
N GLU A 129 21.84 -3.25 -17.64
CA GLU A 129 22.12 -4.50 -18.35
C GLU A 129 23.48 -4.48 -19.05
N ILE A 130 23.82 -3.38 -19.75
CA ILE A 130 25.14 -3.24 -20.41
C ILE A 130 26.25 -3.19 -19.36
N GLN A 131 26.06 -2.44 -18.27
CA GLN A 131 27.06 -2.31 -17.20
C GLN A 131 27.31 -3.65 -16.50
N ASP A 132 26.28 -4.42 -16.23
CA ASP A 132 26.38 -5.72 -15.57
C ASP A 132 27.11 -6.74 -16.44
N LYS A 133 26.75 -6.85 -17.72
CA LYS A 133 27.44 -7.73 -18.67
C LYS A 133 28.91 -7.35 -18.83
N VAL A 134 29.23 -6.06 -18.90
CA VAL A 134 30.63 -5.61 -18.96
C VAL A 134 31.37 -5.86 -17.66
N SER A 135 30.72 -5.63 -16.52
CA SER A 135 31.31 -5.92 -15.20
C SER A 135 31.64 -7.40 -15.07
N GLN A 136 30.74 -8.27 -15.47
CA GLN A 136 30.93 -9.71 -15.49
C GLN A 136 32.14 -10.12 -16.38
N ALA A 137 32.25 -9.55 -17.58
CA ALA A 137 33.39 -9.80 -18.46
C ALA A 137 34.75 -9.42 -17.85
N ILE A 138 34.79 -8.29 -17.15
CA ILE A 138 36.00 -7.81 -16.50
C ILE A 138 36.30 -8.59 -15.22
N GLU A 139 35.29 -9.02 -14.48
CA GLU A 139 35.45 -9.90 -13.30
C GLU A 139 36.01 -11.26 -13.72
N ASP A 140 35.44 -11.90 -14.74
CA ASP A 140 35.95 -13.17 -15.27
C ASP A 140 37.38 -13.04 -15.80
N TYR A 141 37.70 -11.92 -16.48
CA TYR A 141 39.07 -11.63 -16.87
C TYR A 141 40.02 -11.51 -15.67
N ARG A 142 39.64 -10.77 -14.63
CA ARG A 142 40.46 -10.64 -13.41
C ARG A 142 40.67 -11.98 -12.73
N ILE A 143 39.63 -12.81 -12.65
CA ILE A 143 39.70 -14.17 -12.10
C ILE A 143 40.72 -15.02 -12.90
N SER A 144 40.67 -14.95 -14.24
CA SER A 144 41.58 -15.72 -15.10
C SER A 144 43.05 -15.37 -14.89
N LEU A 145 43.36 -14.15 -14.44
CA LEU A 145 44.77 -13.72 -14.19
C LEU A 145 45.38 -14.37 -12.93
N TYR A 146 44.59 -14.96 -12.05
CA TYR A 146 45.08 -15.57 -10.81
C TYR A 146 45.35 -17.07 -10.93
N ASP A 147 45.33 -17.63 -12.15
CA ASP A 147 45.61 -19.05 -12.42
C ASP A 147 44.80 -20.03 -11.54
N MET A 148 43.62 -19.59 -11.10
CA MET A 148 42.67 -20.37 -10.35
C MET A 148 41.54 -20.84 -11.26
N GLY A 149 41.88 -21.77 -12.19
CA GLY A 149 40.93 -22.28 -13.18
C GLY A 149 39.62 -22.84 -12.63
N ASP A 150 39.62 -23.19 -11.35
CA ASP A 150 38.43 -23.70 -10.63
C ASP A 150 37.72 -22.63 -9.77
N LEU A 151 38.18 -21.35 -9.79
CA LEU A 151 37.63 -20.34 -8.86
C LEU A 151 36.16 -20.04 -9.16
N LYS A 152 35.76 -20.01 -10.44
CA LYS A 152 34.36 -19.81 -10.81
C LYS A 152 33.49 -20.98 -10.35
N GLN A 153 34.00 -22.20 -10.51
CA GLN A 153 33.35 -23.42 -10.03
C GLN A 153 33.34 -23.48 -8.50
N ILE A 154 34.42 -23.03 -7.86
CA ILE A 154 34.50 -22.89 -6.38
C ILE A 154 33.56 -21.79 -5.88
N MET A 155 33.42 -20.67 -6.58
CA MET A 155 32.47 -19.61 -6.21
C MET A 155 31.02 -20.07 -6.39
N GLU A 156 30.67 -20.80 -7.43
CA GLU A 156 29.36 -21.44 -7.61
C GLU A 156 29.12 -22.53 -6.56
N GLU A 157 30.15 -23.28 -6.17
CA GLU A 157 30.07 -24.36 -5.17
C GLU A 157 30.03 -23.81 -3.72
N VAL A 158 30.63 -22.62 -3.50
CA VAL A 158 30.63 -21.89 -2.21
C VAL A 158 29.44 -20.95 -2.06
N ALA A 159 28.83 -20.53 -3.17
CA ALA A 159 27.57 -19.79 -3.14
C ALA A 159 26.47 -20.72 -2.64
N THR A 160 26.28 -20.72 -1.34
CA THR A 160 25.26 -21.54 -0.67
C THR A 160 24.04 -20.67 -0.44
N ASP A 161 22.98 -20.98 -1.15
CA ASP A 161 21.66 -20.42 -0.88
C ASP A 161 21.05 -21.19 0.30
N ILE A 162 21.03 -20.56 1.47
CA ILE A 162 20.47 -21.17 2.69
C ILE A 162 19.04 -20.69 2.84
N SER A 163 18.08 -21.55 2.48
CA SER A 163 16.67 -21.31 2.76
C SER A 163 16.35 -21.66 4.21
N MET A 164 15.77 -20.73 4.95
CA MET A 164 15.30 -20.93 6.32
C MET A 164 13.80 -21.25 6.32
N THR A 165 13.41 -22.46 6.65
CA THR A 165 12.01 -22.81 6.87
C THR A 165 11.63 -22.45 8.30
N THR A 166 10.63 -21.61 8.49
CA THR A 166 10.16 -21.18 9.81
C THR A 166 9.00 -22.04 10.25
N TYR A 167 9.10 -22.64 11.44
CA TYR A 167 8.01 -23.34 12.09
C TYR A 167 7.54 -22.55 13.30
N THR A 168 6.23 -22.36 13.42
CA THR A 168 5.62 -21.80 14.63
C THR A 168 5.11 -22.96 15.49
N LEU A 169 5.43 -22.94 16.78
CA LEU A 169 4.90 -23.90 17.75
C LEU A 169 3.58 -23.36 18.30
N ASP A 170 2.52 -24.14 18.25
CA ASP A 170 1.28 -23.81 18.92
C ASP A 170 1.33 -24.17 20.43
N GLU A 171 0.26 -23.88 21.17
CA GLU A 171 0.18 -24.18 22.61
C GLU A 171 0.28 -25.69 22.94
N SER A 172 0.02 -26.56 21.95
CA SER A 172 0.15 -28.00 22.08
C SER A 172 1.54 -28.52 21.69
N GLY A 173 2.41 -27.65 21.15
CA GLY A 173 3.74 -28.00 20.68
C GLY A 173 3.76 -28.61 19.27
N GLU A 174 2.67 -28.51 18.52
CA GLU A 174 2.63 -28.91 17.12
C GLU A 174 3.36 -27.93 16.24
N GLU A 175 4.19 -28.40 15.32
CA GLU A 175 4.95 -27.62 14.37
C GLU A 175 4.09 -27.23 13.17
N LYS A 176 3.99 -25.92 12.89
CA LYS A 176 3.30 -25.38 11.72
C LYS A 176 4.27 -24.59 10.86
N ILE A 177 4.32 -24.94 9.58
CA ILE A 177 5.12 -24.18 8.61
C ILE A 177 4.44 -22.83 8.38
N THR A 178 5.12 -21.74 8.70
CA THR A 178 4.59 -20.39 8.57
C THR A 178 5.55 -19.49 7.81
N SER A 179 4.99 -18.59 7.02
CA SER A 179 5.73 -17.55 6.32
C SER A 179 5.47 -16.20 6.98
N SER A 180 6.54 -15.56 7.46
CA SER A 180 6.47 -14.22 8.05
C SER A 180 5.97 -13.19 7.04
N GLU A 181 6.29 -13.38 5.77
CA GLU A 181 5.92 -12.52 4.64
C GLU A 181 4.40 -12.52 4.44
N VAL A 182 3.74 -13.67 4.60
CA VAL A 182 2.27 -13.76 4.52
C VAL A 182 1.62 -13.00 5.67
N TYR A 183 2.15 -13.12 6.89
CA TYR A 183 1.67 -12.34 8.03
C TYR A 183 1.84 -10.83 7.79
N MET A 184 2.98 -10.41 7.24
CA MET A 184 3.24 -9.02 6.86
C MET A 184 2.23 -8.53 5.82
N ALA A 185 2.01 -9.29 4.75
CA ALA A 185 1.08 -8.93 3.69
C ALA A 185 -0.36 -8.78 4.21
N VAL A 186 -0.82 -9.72 5.02
CA VAL A 186 -2.15 -9.66 5.64
C VAL A 186 -2.27 -8.45 6.56
N SER A 187 -1.28 -8.20 7.42
CA SER A 187 -1.22 -7.03 8.31
C SER A 187 -1.29 -5.72 7.54
N LEU A 188 -0.54 -5.62 6.43
CA LEU A 188 -0.51 -4.45 5.56
C LEU A 188 -1.89 -4.16 4.98
N VAL A 189 -2.52 -5.18 4.39
CA VAL A 189 -3.84 -5.05 3.77
C VAL A 189 -4.88 -4.60 4.79
N PHE A 190 -4.93 -5.25 5.96
CA PHE A 190 -5.89 -4.87 7.01
C PHE A 190 -5.66 -3.44 7.53
N SER A 191 -4.40 -3.04 7.71
CA SER A 191 -4.04 -1.70 8.17
C SER A 191 -4.39 -0.61 7.17
N ILE A 192 -4.15 -0.85 5.88
CA ILE A 192 -4.53 0.10 4.82
C ILE A 192 -6.05 0.23 4.73
N ILE A 193 -6.77 -0.89 4.76
CA ILE A 193 -8.24 -0.88 4.66
C ILE A 193 -8.85 -0.12 5.84
N ILE A 194 -8.44 -0.41 7.08
CA ILE A 194 -9.03 0.25 8.24
C ILE A 194 -8.66 1.75 8.29
N TYR A 195 -7.42 2.11 7.96
CA TYR A 195 -7.00 3.50 7.84
C TYR A 195 -7.87 4.27 6.85
N MET A 196 -8.01 3.72 5.63
CA MET A 196 -8.79 4.33 4.58
C MET A 196 -10.26 4.46 4.96
N PHE A 197 -10.83 3.45 5.60
CA PHE A 197 -12.22 3.47 6.04
C PHE A 197 -12.47 4.50 7.13
N ILE A 198 -11.64 4.53 8.19
CA ILE A 198 -11.78 5.53 9.26
C ILE A 198 -11.62 6.93 8.68
N ALA A 199 -10.60 7.19 7.85
CA ALA A 199 -10.35 8.50 7.26
C ALA A 199 -11.52 8.95 6.36
N MET A 200 -11.93 8.11 5.41
CA MET A 200 -12.96 8.44 4.41
C MET A 200 -14.33 8.65 5.05
N PHE A 201 -14.79 7.69 5.88
CA PHE A 201 -16.13 7.78 6.44
C PHE A 201 -16.25 8.84 7.54
N SER A 202 -15.18 9.09 8.30
CA SER A 202 -15.19 10.19 9.28
C SER A 202 -15.22 11.56 8.58
N ALA A 203 -14.45 11.74 7.51
CA ALA A 203 -14.52 12.96 6.69
C ALA A 203 -15.91 13.15 6.05
N MET A 204 -16.56 12.06 5.64
CA MET A 204 -17.93 12.09 5.09
C MET A 204 -18.95 12.59 6.12
N VAL A 205 -18.78 12.29 7.41
CA VAL A 205 -19.62 12.87 8.48
C VAL A 205 -19.41 14.37 8.58
N MET A 206 -18.17 14.84 8.55
CA MET A 206 -17.84 16.26 8.58
C MET A 206 -18.51 17.02 7.43
N GLN A 207 -18.31 16.53 6.19
CA GLN A 207 -18.91 17.13 4.98
C GLN A 207 -20.42 17.20 5.07
N SER A 208 -21.08 16.13 5.55
CA SER A 208 -22.53 16.13 5.77
C SER A 208 -22.99 17.22 6.74
N VAL A 209 -22.23 17.48 7.79
CA VAL A 209 -22.56 18.53 8.77
C VAL A 209 -22.41 19.91 8.13
N ILE A 210 -21.33 20.12 7.37
CA ILE A 210 -21.08 21.39 6.66
C ILE A 210 -22.16 21.66 5.61
N GLU A 211 -22.54 20.67 4.79
CA GLU A 211 -23.59 20.82 3.78
C GLU A 211 -24.92 21.23 4.40
N GLU A 212 -25.34 20.60 5.51
CA GLU A 212 -26.60 20.97 6.17
C GLU A 212 -26.54 22.34 6.84
N LYS A 213 -25.36 22.72 7.36
CA LYS A 213 -25.15 24.06 7.93
C LYS A 213 -25.18 25.13 6.84
N ALA A 214 -24.45 24.92 5.73
CA ALA A 214 -24.41 25.85 4.60
C ALA A 214 -25.78 26.05 3.95
N SER A 215 -26.59 24.99 3.84
CA SER A 215 -27.96 25.05 3.31
C SER A 215 -29.01 25.55 4.30
N ARG A 216 -28.64 25.88 5.54
CA ARG A 216 -29.51 26.28 6.66
C ARG A 216 -30.61 25.29 7.03
N VAL A 217 -30.58 24.08 6.48
CA VAL A 217 -31.52 23.00 6.83
C VAL A 217 -31.42 22.64 8.30
N VAL A 218 -30.26 22.86 8.87
CA VAL A 218 -29.99 22.62 10.29
C VAL A 218 -30.89 23.42 11.23
N GLU A 219 -31.30 24.65 10.87
CA GLU A 219 -32.17 25.49 11.70
C GLU A 219 -33.55 24.82 11.90
N VAL A 220 -34.08 24.21 10.85
CA VAL A 220 -35.35 23.46 10.89
C VAL A 220 -35.19 22.15 11.66
N LEU A 221 -34.07 21.46 11.48
CA LEU A 221 -33.83 20.19 12.16
C LEU A 221 -33.66 20.37 13.68
N VAL A 222 -32.90 21.37 14.13
CA VAL A 222 -32.63 21.63 15.56
C VAL A 222 -33.88 22.15 16.30
N SER A 223 -34.86 22.74 15.58
CA SER A 223 -36.15 23.07 16.18
C SER A 223 -36.98 21.82 16.54
N SER A 224 -36.75 20.69 15.86
CA SER A 224 -37.54 19.46 16.01
C SER A 224 -36.81 18.38 16.83
N VAL A 225 -35.48 18.35 16.83
CA VAL A 225 -34.65 17.33 17.51
C VAL A 225 -33.47 17.98 18.24
N LYS A 226 -32.93 17.30 19.26
CA LYS A 226 -31.74 17.81 19.96
C LYS A 226 -30.51 17.71 19.05
N ALA A 227 -29.61 18.72 19.12
CA ALA A 227 -28.38 18.73 18.35
C ALA A 227 -27.53 17.46 18.55
N THR A 228 -27.51 16.91 19.76
CA THR A 228 -26.81 15.65 20.07
C THR A 228 -27.45 14.43 19.39
N GLU A 229 -28.80 14.40 19.28
CA GLU A 229 -29.52 13.32 18.57
C GLU A 229 -29.25 13.39 17.07
N LEU A 230 -29.13 14.61 16.53
CA LEU A 230 -28.75 14.83 15.13
C LEU A 230 -27.32 14.35 14.87
N MET A 231 -26.36 14.73 15.70
CA MET A 231 -24.95 14.31 15.59
C MET A 231 -24.79 12.79 15.62
N PHE A 232 -25.31 12.12 16.65
CA PHE A 232 -25.22 10.67 16.75
C PHE A 232 -26.00 9.93 15.67
N GLY A 233 -27.14 10.44 15.28
CA GLY A 233 -27.92 9.88 14.15
C GLY A 233 -27.14 9.91 12.84
N LYS A 234 -26.40 10.99 12.57
CA LYS A 234 -25.52 11.10 11.39
C LYS A 234 -24.36 10.12 11.46
N ILE A 235 -23.64 10.10 12.60
CA ILE A 235 -22.49 9.22 12.80
C ILE A 235 -22.91 7.75 12.58
N ILE A 236 -24.00 7.30 13.21
CA ILE A 236 -24.47 5.92 13.06
C ILE A 236 -25.02 5.67 11.64
N GLY A 237 -25.70 6.64 11.04
CA GLY A 237 -26.18 6.53 9.64
C GLY A 237 -25.04 6.30 8.65
N VAL A 238 -23.94 7.06 8.77
CA VAL A 238 -22.75 6.88 7.93
C VAL A 238 -22.02 5.58 8.26
N ALA A 239 -22.00 5.14 9.53
CA ALA A 239 -21.48 3.82 9.91
C ALA A 239 -22.21 2.68 9.17
N CYS A 240 -23.55 2.75 9.09
CA CYS A 240 -24.33 1.77 8.33
C CYS A 240 -23.98 1.79 6.83
N VAL A 241 -23.73 2.97 6.25
CA VAL A 241 -23.25 3.09 4.86
C VAL A 241 -21.88 2.42 4.69
N ALA A 242 -20.93 2.67 5.62
CA ALA A 242 -19.61 2.08 5.61
C ALA A 242 -19.65 0.55 5.69
N LEU A 243 -20.45 0.00 6.60
CA LEU A 243 -20.63 -1.46 6.72
C LEU A 243 -21.24 -2.07 5.46
N THR A 244 -22.24 -1.40 4.87
CA THR A 244 -22.84 -1.85 3.60
C THR A 244 -21.82 -1.85 2.48
N GLN A 245 -21.00 -0.80 2.36
CA GLN A 245 -19.96 -0.70 1.34
C GLN A 245 -18.89 -1.77 1.52
N PHE A 246 -18.47 -2.03 2.76
CA PHE A 246 -17.52 -3.08 3.10
C PHE A 246 -18.03 -4.47 2.67
N LEU A 247 -19.26 -4.81 3.03
CA LEU A 247 -19.88 -6.07 2.62
C LEU A 247 -19.98 -6.20 1.10
N LEU A 248 -20.36 -5.13 0.41
CA LEU A 248 -20.42 -5.11 -1.05
C LEU A 248 -19.06 -5.30 -1.69
N TRP A 249 -18.00 -4.71 -1.12
CA TRP A 249 -16.64 -4.89 -1.61
C TRP A 249 -16.14 -6.31 -1.44
N ILE A 250 -16.41 -6.94 -0.28
CA ILE A 250 -16.08 -8.36 -0.06
C ILE A 250 -16.79 -9.24 -1.09
N LEU A 251 -18.11 -9.07 -1.26
CA LEU A 251 -18.90 -9.84 -2.22
C LEU A 251 -18.43 -9.63 -3.66
N LEU A 252 -18.12 -8.40 -4.03
CA LEU A 252 -17.63 -8.07 -5.36
C LEU A 252 -16.25 -8.66 -5.63
N THR A 253 -15.33 -8.57 -4.66
CA THR A 253 -14.00 -9.17 -4.78
C THR A 253 -14.06 -10.68 -4.90
N LEU A 254 -14.89 -11.35 -4.08
CA LEU A 254 -15.12 -12.80 -4.19
C LEU A 254 -15.74 -13.17 -5.55
N ALA A 255 -16.68 -12.38 -6.05
CA ALA A 255 -17.29 -12.61 -7.36
C ALA A 255 -16.29 -12.39 -8.51
N LEU A 256 -15.43 -11.38 -8.42
CA LEU A 256 -14.39 -11.09 -9.42
C LEU A 256 -13.32 -12.19 -9.43
N VAL A 257 -12.78 -12.55 -8.27
CA VAL A 257 -11.75 -13.59 -8.14
C VAL A 257 -12.32 -14.95 -8.55
N GLY A 258 -13.51 -15.32 -8.05
CA GLY A 258 -14.17 -16.58 -8.40
C GLY A 258 -14.59 -16.65 -9.87
N GLY A 259 -15.06 -15.56 -10.44
CA GLY A 259 -15.40 -15.48 -11.86
C GLY A 259 -14.18 -15.57 -12.77
N PHE A 260 -13.11 -14.88 -12.40
CA PHE A 260 -11.85 -14.90 -13.15
C PHE A 260 -11.18 -16.28 -13.07
N SER A 261 -11.12 -16.89 -11.89
CA SER A 261 -10.57 -18.25 -11.72
C SER A 261 -11.36 -19.31 -12.49
N ALA A 262 -12.68 -19.16 -12.60
CA ALA A 262 -13.52 -20.06 -13.40
C ALA A 262 -13.33 -19.86 -14.91
N PHE A 263 -12.97 -18.67 -15.36
CA PHE A 263 -12.80 -18.33 -16.77
C PHE A 263 -11.40 -18.67 -17.31
N VAL A 264 -10.35 -18.40 -16.52
CA VAL A 264 -8.93 -18.52 -16.95
C VAL A 264 -8.32 -19.85 -16.51
N GLY A 265 -8.95 -20.56 -15.57
CA GLY A 265 -8.36 -21.70 -14.87
C GLY A 265 -7.48 -21.24 -13.71
N PHE A 266 -7.60 -21.93 -12.57
CA PHE A 266 -6.87 -21.55 -11.35
C PHE A 266 -5.34 -21.68 -11.54
N ASP A 267 -4.89 -22.66 -12.36
CA ASP A 267 -3.47 -22.91 -12.66
C ASP A 267 -2.82 -21.77 -13.50
N SER A 268 -3.60 -21.09 -14.34
CA SER A 268 -3.08 -19.94 -15.12
C SER A 268 -3.01 -18.63 -14.33
N LEU A 269 -3.69 -18.54 -13.19
CA LEU A 269 -3.56 -17.41 -12.25
C LEU A 269 -2.30 -17.49 -11.40
N MET A 270 -1.75 -18.70 -11.31
CA MET A 270 -0.54 -18.98 -10.52
C MET A 270 0.75 -18.66 -11.29
N GLY A 271 0.65 -18.22 -12.55
CA GLY A 271 1.77 -17.73 -13.37
C GLY A 271 2.91 -18.74 -13.51
N ASP A 272 3.53 -18.77 -14.69
CA ASP A 272 4.84 -19.39 -14.85
C ASP A 272 5.82 -18.74 -13.84
N PRO A 273 6.59 -19.49 -13.04
CA PRO A 273 7.56 -18.92 -12.08
C PRO A 273 8.47 -17.85 -12.70
N ALA A 274 8.85 -18.01 -13.97
CA ALA A 274 9.64 -17.06 -14.72
C ALA A 274 8.95 -15.70 -15.00
N GLN A 275 7.60 -15.66 -15.06
CA GLN A 275 6.84 -14.39 -15.21
C GLN A 275 6.63 -13.68 -13.89
N THR A 276 6.64 -14.42 -12.80
CA THR A 276 6.51 -13.87 -11.45
C THR A 276 7.79 -13.12 -11.03
N GLU A 277 8.97 -13.64 -11.39
CA GLU A 277 10.26 -12.98 -11.15
C GLU A 277 10.35 -11.61 -11.87
N GLN A 278 9.86 -11.51 -13.11
CA GLN A 278 9.87 -10.26 -13.87
C GLN A 278 8.88 -9.21 -13.32
N MET A 279 7.75 -9.64 -12.78
CA MET A 279 6.80 -8.75 -12.08
C MET A 279 7.38 -8.19 -10.78
N MET A 280 8.27 -8.92 -10.16
CA MET A 280 9.01 -8.58 -8.95
C MET A 280 9.98 -7.44 -9.13
N GLU A 281 10.83 -7.54 -10.14
CA GLU A 281 11.82 -6.50 -10.46
C GLU A 281 11.16 -5.14 -10.72
N MET A 282 9.98 -5.15 -11.35
CA MET A 282 9.25 -3.93 -11.68
C MET A 282 8.55 -3.31 -10.46
N THR A 283 8.15 -4.11 -9.47
CA THR A 283 7.47 -3.60 -8.26
C THR A 283 8.47 -3.09 -7.20
N SER A 284 9.68 -3.64 -7.15
CA SER A 284 10.76 -3.16 -6.29
C SER A 284 11.23 -1.73 -6.65
N GLN A 285 11.07 -1.32 -7.91
CA GLN A 285 11.38 0.04 -8.38
C GLN A 285 10.31 1.09 -8.03
N MET A 286 9.09 0.70 -7.68
CA MET A 286 7.99 1.66 -7.41
C MET A 286 7.86 2.14 -5.96
N GLY A 287 8.82 1.84 -5.10
CA GLY A 287 9.00 2.60 -3.87
C GLY A 287 8.63 1.92 -2.56
N GLY A 288 9.63 1.55 -1.81
CA GLY A 288 9.65 1.69 -0.35
C GLY A 288 9.08 0.56 0.50
N VAL A 289 8.51 -0.47 -0.07
CA VAL A 289 8.20 -1.73 0.61
C VAL A 289 8.99 -2.81 -0.12
N ASP A 290 9.81 -3.57 0.59
CA ASP A 290 10.54 -4.72 0.04
C ASP A 290 9.53 -5.83 -0.35
N VAL A 291 8.88 -5.60 -1.50
CA VAL A 291 7.95 -6.57 -2.09
C VAL A 291 8.74 -7.77 -2.64
N ALA A 292 10.03 -7.58 -2.92
CA ALA A 292 10.95 -8.66 -3.30
C ALA A 292 11.02 -9.78 -2.27
N GLU A 293 10.96 -9.45 -0.97
CA GLU A 293 10.95 -10.42 0.12
C GLU A 293 9.65 -11.23 0.19
N ILE A 294 8.51 -10.59 -0.12
CA ILE A 294 7.19 -11.25 -0.13
C ILE A 294 7.08 -12.25 -1.29
N THR A 295 7.69 -11.95 -2.42
CA THR A 295 7.50 -12.73 -3.64
C THR A 295 8.58 -13.80 -3.79
N SER A 296 9.80 -13.64 -3.22
CA SER A 296 10.78 -14.74 -3.15
C SER A 296 10.22 -15.94 -2.35
N ALA A 297 9.41 -15.69 -1.32
CA ALA A 297 8.66 -16.73 -0.62
C ALA A 297 7.58 -17.40 -1.48
N MET A 298 7.08 -16.73 -2.51
CA MET A 298 6.07 -17.27 -3.44
C MET A 298 6.67 -18.05 -4.61
N SER A 299 7.93 -17.84 -4.97
CA SER A 299 8.59 -18.43 -6.14
C SER A 299 9.27 -19.78 -5.88
N ALA A 300 9.52 -20.16 -4.62
CA ALA A 300 10.08 -21.46 -4.31
C ALA A 300 9.09 -22.58 -4.71
N GLU A 301 9.58 -23.67 -5.26
CA GLU A 301 8.80 -24.83 -5.74
C GLU A 301 7.77 -25.39 -4.73
N ASN A 302 7.93 -24.98 -3.43
CA ASN A 302 6.98 -25.23 -2.34
C ASN A 302 6.28 -23.95 -1.82
N GLY A 303 6.56 -22.78 -2.37
CA GLY A 303 6.16 -21.49 -1.80
C GLY A 303 4.64 -21.30 -1.74
N MET A 304 3.92 -21.72 -2.78
CA MET A 304 2.46 -21.59 -2.82
C MET A 304 1.78 -22.48 -1.77
N GLY A 305 2.31 -23.67 -1.51
CA GLY A 305 1.83 -24.55 -0.44
C GLY A 305 2.02 -23.88 0.94
N VAL A 306 3.16 -23.25 1.18
CA VAL A 306 3.45 -22.53 2.43
C VAL A 306 2.51 -21.32 2.58
N VAL A 307 2.29 -20.54 1.52
CA VAL A 307 1.36 -19.42 1.55
C VAL A 307 -0.06 -19.86 1.88
N LEU A 308 -0.56 -20.89 1.19
CA LEU A 308 -1.91 -21.42 1.42
C LEU A 308 -2.07 -22.01 2.83
N ASN A 309 -1.08 -22.73 3.32
CA ASN A 309 -1.09 -23.29 4.67
C ASN A 309 -1.04 -22.17 5.72
N THR A 310 -0.17 -21.18 5.55
CA THR A 310 -0.09 -20.00 6.45
C THR A 310 -1.40 -19.21 6.46
N LEU A 311 -2.04 -19.01 5.30
CA LEU A 311 -3.34 -18.36 5.23
C LEU A 311 -4.45 -19.19 5.89
N ALA A 312 -4.40 -20.53 5.79
CA ALA A 312 -5.36 -21.41 6.43
C ALA A 312 -5.20 -21.43 7.96
N ASP A 313 -3.98 -21.30 8.46
CA ASP A 313 -3.66 -21.30 9.90
C ASP A 313 -3.97 -19.96 10.60
N LEU A 314 -4.16 -18.89 9.85
CA LEU A 314 -4.57 -17.60 10.42
C LEU A 314 -5.93 -17.70 11.11
N ASN A 315 -6.03 -17.15 12.31
CA ASN A 315 -7.31 -17.07 13.03
C ASN A 315 -8.21 -15.97 12.42
N TRP A 316 -8.78 -16.25 11.25
CA TRP A 316 -9.67 -15.31 10.53
C TRP A 316 -10.84 -14.84 11.37
N VAL A 317 -11.37 -15.69 12.26
CA VAL A 317 -12.49 -15.31 13.15
C VAL A 317 -12.07 -14.20 14.09
N GLN A 318 -10.91 -14.34 14.74
CA GLN A 318 -10.35 -13.31 15.62
C GLN A 318 -10.05 -12.02 14.84
N MET A 319 -9.46 -12.14 13.66
CA MET A 319 -9.09 -11.00 12.83
C MET A 319 -10.32 -10.23 12.35
N ILE A 320 -11.37 -10.91 11.90
CA ILE A 320 -12.62 -10.28 11.43
C ILE A 320 -13.35 -9.61 12.61
N ILE A 321 -13.45 -10.28 13.75
CA ILE A 321 -14.07 -9.70 14.95
C ILE A 321 -13.29 -8.45 15.41
N ALA A 322 -11.97 -8.55 15.48
CA ALA A 322 -11.12 -7.43 15.84
C ALA A 322 -11.25 -6.28 14.82
N PHE A 323 -11.24 -6.58 13.53
CA PHE A 323 -11.44 -5.57 12.48
C PHE A 323 -12.76 -4.82 12.67
N VAL A 324 -13.86 -5.54 12.85
CA VAL A 324 -15.19 -4.92 13.04
C VAL A 324 -15.24 -4.06 14.30
N LEU A 325 -14.66 -4.55 15.41
CA LEU A 325 -14.63 -3.81 16.68
C LEU A 325 -13.75 -2.55 16.59
N TYR A 326 -12.51 -2.69 16.11
CA TYR A 326 -11.59 -1.56 15.98
C TYR A 326 -12.05 -0.55 14.93
N PHE A 327 -12.64 -1.04 13.82
CA PHE A 327 -13.27 -0.15 12.85
C PHE A 327 -14.44 0.61 13.47
N ALA A 328 -15.38 -0.08 14.12
CA ALA A 328 -16.54 0.58 14.69
C ALA A 328 -16.15 1.63 15.74
N LEU A 329 -15.28 1.27 16.67
CA LEU A 329 -14.86 2.17 17.75
C LEU A 329 -13.95 3.30 17.25
N GLY A 330 -12.99 3.00 16.39
CA GLY A 330 -12.10 3.98 15.77
C GLY A 330 -12.87 4.96 14.90
N TYR A 331 -13.79 4.44 14.07
CA TYR A 331 -14.69 5.29 13.30
C TYR A 331 -15.53 6.20 14.20
N LEU A 332 -16.17 5.66 15.26
CA LEU A 332 -16.98 6.46 16.18
C LEU A 332 -16.16 7.56 16.86
N LEU A 333 -14.92 7.27 17.26
CA LEU A 333 -13.99 8.23 17.83
C LEU A 333 -13.70 9.37 16.84
N TYR A 334 -13.22 9.04 15.66
CA TYR A 334 -12.83 10.02 14.64
C TYR A 334 -14.04 10.76 14.06
N ALA A 335 -15.12 10.06 13.77
CA ALA A 335 -16.34 10.66 13.26
C ALA A 335 -16.95 11.68 14.26
N SER A 336 -16.84 11.43 15.58
CA SER A 336 -17.30 12.40 16.57
C SER A 336 -16.48 13.69 16.54
N LEU A 337 -15.15 13.58 16.41
CA LEU A 337 -14.26 14.74 16.29
C LEU A 337 -14.49 15.51 14.98
N PHE A 338 -14.61 14.81 13.87
CA PHE A 338 -14.91 15.41 12.57
C PHE A 338 -16.30 16.07 12.53
N ALA A 339 -17.31 15.49 13.20
CA ALA A 339 -18.62 16.11 13.35
C ALA A 339 -18.54 17.44 14.12
N ALA A 340 -17.73 17.49 15.18
CA ALA A 340 -17.50 18.72 15.94
C ALA A 340 -16.82 19.79 15.08
N ILE A 341 -15.79 19.42 14.30
CA ILE A 341 -15.12 20.31 13.37
C ILE A 341 -16.10 20.82 12.30
N GLY A 342 -16.88 19.93 11.66
CA GLY A 342 -17.86 20.31 10.65
C GLY A 342 -18.92 21.27 11.20
N SER A 343 -19.32 21.14 12.49
CA SER A 343 -20.24 22.09 13.12
C SER A 343 -19.63 23.48 13.34
N ALA A 344 -18.30 23.53 13.53
CA ALA A 344 -17.58 24.77 13.84
C ALA A 344 -17.25 25.62 12.62
N VAL A 345 -17.23 25.05 11.40
CA VAL A 345 -16.92 25.74 10.14
C VAL A 345 -18.16 26.01 9.30
N GLU A 346 -18.08 26.94 8.36
CA GLU A 346 -19.16 27.27 7.42
C GLU A 346 -18.88 26.74 6.01
N ASN A 347 -17.60 26.74 5.61
CA ASN A 347 -17.17 26.33 4.29
C ASN A 347 -16.09 25.25 4.38
N GLU A 348 -16.04 24.37 3.38
CA GLU A 348 -15.00 23.33 3.30
C GLU A 348 -13.58 23.90 3.27
N ALA A 349 -13.36 25.08 2.68
CA ALA A 349 -12.05 25.72 2.63
C ALA A 349 -11.47 26.06 4.03
N ASP A 350 -12.34 26.33 5.01
CA ASP A 350 -11.92 26.68 6.37
C ASP A 350 -11.65 25.44 7.25
N THR A 351 -11.92 24.22 6.76
CA THR A 351 -11.77 22.96 7.53
C THR A 351 -10.31 22.57 7.76
N ASN A 352 -9.43 22.82 6.80
CA ASN A 352 -8.06 22.30 6.78
C ASN A 352 -7.30 22.59 8.09
N GLN A 353 -7.41 23.83 8.60
CA GLN A 353 -6.71 24.22 9.83
C GLN A 353 -7.21 23.47 11.07
N LEU A 354 -8.54 23.27 11.18
CA LEU A 354 -9.14 22.58 12.34
C LEU A 354 -9.06 21.05 12.22
N GLN A 355 -8.96 20.53 11.01
CA GLN A 355 -8.84 19.10 10.73
C GLN A 355 -7.46 18.54 11.04
N MET A 356 -6.38 19.31 10.80
CA MET A 356 -4.99 18.87 10.97
C MET A 356 -4.71 18.15 12.29
N PRO A 357 -5.08 18.66 13.47
CA PRO A 357 -4.78 18.01 14.75
C PRO A 357 -5.47 16.64 14.92
N VAL A 358 -6.55 16.40 14.18
CA VAL A 358 -7.28 15.12 14.21
C VAL A 358 -6.68 14.15 13.16
N THR A 359 -6.22 14.68 12.03
CA THR A 359 -5.64 13.87 10.96
C THR A 359 -4.21 13.41 11.27
N ILE A 360 -3.40 14.24 11.98
CA ILE A 360 -2.01 13.89 12.32
C ILE A 360 -1.90 12.58 13.11
N PRO A 361 -2.66 12.32 14.19
CA PRO A 361 -2.62 11.04 14.89
C PRO A 361 -2.99 9.86 14.00
N LEU A 362 -3.94 10.04 13.07
CA LEU A 362 -4.34 9.00 12.12
C LEU A 362 -3.20 8.67 11.14
N LEU A 363 -2.49 9.70 10.66
CA LEU A 363 -1.33 9.53 9.79
C LEU A 363 -0.16 8.87 10.54
N LEU A 364 0.09 9.28 11.80
CA LEU A 364 1.10 8.64 12.64
C LEU A 364 0.78 7.16 12.89
N ALA A 365 -0.51 6.82 13.10
CA ALA A 365 -0.93 5.44 13.24
C ALA A 365 -0.58 4.60 12.02
N PHE A 366 -0.75 5.16 10.81
CA PHE A 366 -0.38 4.49 9.57
C PHE A 366 1.13 4.23 9.49
N PHE A 367 1.98 5.21 9.79
CA PHE A 367 3.44 5.02 9.79
C PHE A 367 3.91 4.02 10.85
N VAL A 368 3.31 4.03 12.04
CA VAL A 368 3.62 3.05 13.09
C VAL A 368 3.17 1.65 12.66
N ALA A 369 2.03 1.51 12.00
CA ALA A 369 1.57 0.24 11.45
C ALA A 369 2.53 -0.28 10.36
N MET A 370 3.03 0.60 9.48
CA MET A 370 4.07 0.25 8.49
C MET A 370 5.35 -0.27 9.16
N TYR A 371 5.74 0.32 10.29
CA TYR A 371 6.88 -0.17 11.05
C TYR A 371 6.60 -1.50 11.76
N ALA A 372 5.34 -1.77 12.12
CA ALA A 372 4.93 -3.01 12.76
C ALA A 372 5.18 -4.25 11.88
N PHE A 373 5.27 -4.10 10.56
CA PHE A 373 5.58 -5.22 9.65
C PHE A 373 6.99 -5.78 9.88
N LYS A 374 7.95 -4.90 10.17
CA LYS A 374 9.35 -5.30 10.41
C LYS A 374 9.60 -5.69 11.87
N ALA A 375 8.90 -5.05 12.81
CA ALA A 375 9.14 -5.23 14.24
C ALA A 375 7.83 -5.13 15.06
N PRO A 376 6.94 -6.16 14.98
CA PRO A 376 5.61 -6.12 15.60
C PRO A 376 5.66 -6.03 17.14
N GLU A 377 6.74 -6.50 17.76
CA GLU A 377 6.94 -6.48 19.21
C GLU A 377 7.70 -5.25 19.73
N SER A 378 8.09 -4.32 18.84
CA SER A 378 8.83 -3.14 19.25
C SER A 378 8.01 -2.26 20.21
N GLN A 379 8.68 -1.57 21.14
CA GLN A 379 8.03 -0.68 22.09
C GLN A 379 7.18 0.40 21.43
N ILE A 380 7.62 0.94 20.28
CA ILE A 380 6.89 1.97 19.54
C ILE A 380 5.56 1.42 19.03
N VAL A 381 5.58 0.21 18.48
CA VAL A 381 4.38 -0.47 17.97
C VAL A 381 3.46 -0.86 19.14
N TRP A 382 4.03 -1.33 20.25
CA TRP A 382 3.26 -1.64 21.44
C TRP A 382 2.50 -0.40 21.97
N TRP A 383 3.20 0.73 22.17
CA TRP A 383 2.55 1.99 22.57
C TRP A 383 1.53 2.48 21.53
N GLY A 384 1.86 2.39 20.24
CA GLY A 384 0.97 2.74 19.15
C GLY A 384 -0.34 1.93 19.17
N SER A 385 -0.27 0.65 19.57
CA SER A 385 -1.44 -0.22 19.69
C SER A 385 -2.27 0.02 20.97
N MET A 386 -1.71 0.71 21.99
CA MET A 386 -2.41 1.05 23.23
C MET A 386 -3.01 2.45 23.21
N ILE A 387 -2.38 3.41 22.51
CA ILE A 387 -2.88 4.79 22.42
C ILE A 387 -4.19 4.79 21.59
N PRO A 388 -5.33 5.27 22.13
CA PRO A 388 -6.63 5.12 21.50
C PRO A 388 -6.76 5.77 20.10
N PHE A 389 -5.99 6.82 19.82
CA PHE A 389 -6.00 7.47 18.50
C PHE A 389 -5.27 6.66 17.42
N THR A 390 -4.32 5.83 17.79
CA THR A 390 -3.53 5.03 16.87
C THR A 390 -3.91 3.55 16.90
N SER A 391 -4.45 3.08 18.03
CA SER A 391 -4.76 1.68 18.28
C SER A 391 -5.62 1.00 17.20
N PRO A 392 -6.64 1.63 16.59
CA PRO A 392 -7.47 0.94 15.61
C PRO A 392 -6.70 0.43 14.39
N ILE A 393 -5.62 1.12 14.02
CA ILE A 393 -4.81 0.76 12.86
C ILE A 393 -3.64 -0.12 13.30
N VAL A 394 -2.91 0.31 14.34
CA VAL A 394 -1.68 -0.37 14.77
C VAL A 394 -1.96 -1.73 15.40
N MET A 395 -3.05 -1.88 16.16
CA MET A 395 -3.39 -3.18 16.74
C MET A 395 -3.74 -4.21 15.67
N LEU A 396 -4.44 -3.81 14.60
CA LEU A 396 -4.73 -4.71 13.49
C LEU A 396 -3.47 -5.16 12.74
N ALA A 397 -2.45 -4.31 12.68
CA ALA A 397 -1.15 -4.70 12.14
C ALA A 397 -0.44 -5.77 12.99
N ARG A 398 -0.69 -5.79 14.31
CA ARG A 398 -0.07 -6.74 15.25
C ARG A 398 -0.81 -8.07 15.37
N ILE A 399 -2.13 -8.08 15.19
CA ILE A 399 -2.96 -9.27 15.43
C ILE A 399 -2.49 -10.52 14.69
N PRO A 400 -2.10 -10.48 13.40
CA PRO A 400 -1.59 -11.65 12.70
C PRO A 400 -0.37 -12.29 13.37
N PHE A 401 0.49 -11.50 14.01
CA PHE A 401 1.70 -11.96 14.69
C PHE A 401 1.45 -12.53 16.10
N GLY A 402 0.18 -12.63 16.53
CA GLY A 402 -0.18 -13.18 17.83
C GLY A 402 -0.11 -12.15 18.96
N VAL A 403 -1.25 -11.51 19.26
CA VAL A 403 -1.35 -10.55 20.36
C VAL A 403 -2.05 -11.20 21.54
N PRO A 404 -1.50 -11.10 22.78
CA PRO A 404 -2.15 -11.61 23.98
C PRO A 404 -3.54 -10.99 24.18
N ALA A 405 -4.52 -11.81 24.57
CA ALA A 405 -5.91 -11.39 24.73
C ALA A 405 -6.08 -10.21 25.71
N TRP A 406 -5.24 -10.12 26.75
CA TRP A 406 -5.28 -9.01 27.70
C TRP A 406 -4.92 -7.66 27.07
N GLU A 407 -3.98 -7.65 26.09
CA GLU A 407 -3.62 -6.43 25.36
C GLU A 407 -4.78 -5.95 24.46
N LEU A 408 -5.47 -6.87 23.80
CA LEU A 408 -6.66 -6.57 23.01
C LEU A 408 -7.76 -5.96 23.87
N ILE A 409 -8.05 -6.60 25.02
CA ILE A 409 -9.09 -6.13 25.95
C ILE A 409 -8.72 -4.74 26.49
N LEU A 410 -7.47 -4.54 26.91
CA LEU A 410 -7.01 -3.26 27.44
C LEU A 410 -7.09 -2.16 26.37
N SER A 411 -6.61 -2.42 25.16
CA SER A 411 -6.66 -1.47 24.05
C SER A 411 -8.10 -1.07 23.69
N ILE A 412 -9.01 -2.05 23.62
CA ILE A 412 -10.44 -1.80 23.36
C ILE A 412 -11.05 -0.97 24.51
N ALA A 413 -10.74 -1.29 25.76
CA ALA A 413 -11.25 -0.55 26.93
C ALA A 413 -10.80 0.92 26.92
N LEU A 414 -9.51 1.16 26.61
CA LEU A 414 -8.94 2.50 26.45
C LEU A 414 -9.61 3.26 25.28
N LEU A 415 -9.83 2.58 24.17
CA LEU A 415 -10.48 3.14 22.99
C LEU A 415 -11.93 3.53 23.27
N VAL A 416 -12.69 2.67 23.94
CA VAL A 416 -14.08 2.95 24.38
C VAL A 416 -14.12 4.13 25.34
N GLY A 417 -13.23 4.16 26.34
CA GLY A 417 -13.15 5.27 27.30
C GLY A 417 -12.85 6.60 26.60
N THR A 418 -11.90 6.58 25.66
CA THR A 418 -11.54 7.78 24.90
C THR A 418 -12.65 8.21 23.95
N PHE A 419 -13.33 7.26 23.28
CA PHE A 419 -14.51 7.57 22.45
C PHE A 419 -15.61 8.25 23.28
N ILE A 420 -15.92 7.76 24.47
CA ILE A 420 -16.94 8.37 25.34
C ILE A 420 -16.53 9.79 25.72
N ALA A 421 -15.28 10.00 26.12
CA ALA A 421 -14.76 11.33 26.48
C ALA A 421 -14.77 12.29 25.29
N CYS A 422 -14.23 11.88 24.14
CA CYS A 422 -14.23 12.68 22.91
C CYS A 422 -15.65 12.92 22.38
N GLY A 423 -16.51 11.92 22.43
CA GLY A 423 -17.91 12.05 22.02
C GLY A 423 -18.67 13.06 22.87
N TRP A 424 -18.41 13.10 24.19
CA TRP A 424 -18.99 14.12 25.08
C TRP A 424 -18.49 15.52 24.73
N VAL A 425 -17.17 15.69 24.53
CA VAL A 425 -16.56 16.96 24.10
C VAL A 425 -17.14 17.41 22.75
N SER A 426 -17.18 16.49 21.79
CA SER A 426 -17.70 16.73 20.45
C SER A 426 -19.16 17.13 20.45
N ALA A 427 -20.00 16.47 21.27
CA ALA A 427 -21.41 16.79 21.41
C ALA A 427 -21.63 18.20 21.96
N LYS A 428 -20.75 18.65 22.86
CA LYS A 428 -20.82 20.01 23.43
C LYS A 428 -20.43 21.07 22.40
N ILE A 429 -19.34 20.83 21.65
CA ILE A 429 -18.91 21.70 20.55
C ILE A 429 -19.97 21.74 19.45
N TYR A 430 -20.51 20.59 19.07
CA TYR A 430 -21.51 20.46 18.04
C TYR A 430 -22.79 21.26 18.37
N ARG A 431 -23.26 21.21 19.64
CA ARG A 431 -24.46 21.93 20.08
C ARG A 431 -24.36 23.44 19.89
N ILE A 432 -23.16 24.01 20.11
CA ILE A 432 -22.93 25.46 19.99
C ILE A 432 -22.57 25.80 18.54
N GLY A 433 -21.62 25.05 17.94
CA GLY A 433 -21.07 25.33 16.64
C GLY A 433 -22.09 25.26 15.49
N ILE A 434 -23.05 24.34 15.58
CA ILE A 434 -24.04 24.13 14.53
C ILE A 434 -24.97 25.32 14.31
N LEU A 435 -25.16 26.17 15.35
CA LEU A 435 -25.99 27.38 15.33
C LEU A 435 -25.19 28.67 15.14
N MET A 436 -23.87 28.59 15.09
CA MET A 436 -22.99 29.74 14.91
C MET A 436 -22.72 29.99 13.44
N PHE A 437 -23.08 31.19 12.94
CA PHE A 437 -22.85 31.65 11.57
C PHE A 437 -22.05 32.92 11.52
N GLY A 438 -21.38 33.19 10.41
CA GLY A 438 -20.74 34.49 10.11
C GLY A 438 -19.37 34.70 10.76
N LYS A 439 -18.74 33.70 11.39
CA LYS A 439 -17.47 33.88 12.06
C LYS A 439 -16.50 32.71 11.78
N LYS A 440 -15.27 33.03 11.36
CA LYS A 440 -14.19 32.04 11.30
C LYS A 440 -13.84 31.56 12.71
N THR A 441 -14.03 30.26 12.94
CA THR A 441 -13.80 29.63 14.24
C THR A 441 -12.33 29.25 14.41
N THR A 442 -11.78 29.57 15.57
CA THR A 442 -10.42 29.20 15.96
C THR A 442 -10.41 28.18 17.09
N PHE A 443 -9.27 27.50 17.34
CA PHE A 443 -9.12 26.60 18.50
C PHE A 443 -9.44 27.28 19.84
N LYS A 444 -9.16 28.59 19.98
CA LYS A 444 -9.51 29.36 21.18
C LYS A 444 -11.02 29.46 21.38
N ASP A 445 -11.77 29.57 20.28
CA ASP A 445 -13.23 29.62 20.35
C ASP A 445 -13.80 28.25 20.76
N LEU A 446 -13.27 27.13 20.20
CA LEU A 446 -13.66 25.78 20.61
C LEU A 446 -13.42 25.56 22.11
N TRP A 447 -12.27 26.01 22.62
CA TRP A 447 -11.97 25.93 24.05
C TRP A 447 -12.93 26.75 24.91
N LYS A 448 -13.37 27.92 24.45
CA LYS A 448 -14.38 28.74 25.15
C LYS A 448 -15.73 28.03 25.19
N TRP A 449 -16.14 27.39 24.08
CA TRP A 449 -17.40 26.64 24.01
C TRP A 449 -17.42 25.45 24.96
N LEU A 450 -16.29 24.80 25.18
CA LEU A 450 -16.18 23.73 26.18
C LEU A 450 -16.42 24.22 27.63
N LYS A 451 -16.11 25.49 27.93
CA LYS A 451 -16.31 26.07 29.26
C LYS A 451 -17.71 26.62 29.48
N GLN A 452 -18.50 26.83 28.44
CA GLN A 452 -19.89 27.25 28.57
C GLN A 452 -20.75 26.10 29.10
N LYS A 453 -21.68 26.39 30.06
CA LYS A 453 -22.57 25.37 30.63
C LYS A 453 -23.70 24.97 29.70
#